data_37bef56148cfd7ea441a0b3c3312e379
#
_entry.id   37bef56148cfd7ea441a0b3c3312e379
#
_cell.length_a   1.000
_cell.length_b   1.000
_cell.length_c   1.000
_cell.angle_alpha   90.00
_cell.angle_beta   90.00
_cell.angle_gamma   90.00
#
_symmetry.space_group_name_H-M   'P 1'
#
loop_
_entity.id
_entity.type
_entity.pdbx_description
1 polymer ?
#
loop_
_entity_poly.entity_id
_entity_poly.type
_entity_poly.pdbx_seq_one_letter_code
_entity_poly.pdbx_strand_id
1 'polypeptide(L)'
;MPVVFRERGFRFHFYSDEGDPREPLHIHVYKNGIDAKLWLYPEVVYANNHGFDARTQRWIVTVVQDRRGEIERTWHDHFGTGA
;
A
#
# COMPACT_ATOMS: atom_id res chain seq x y z
N MET A 1 -6.10 11.67 3.96
CA MET A 1 -5.24 10.51 3.59
C MET A 1 -5.71 9.28 4.36
N PRO A 2 -6.39 8.33 3.69
CA PRO A 2 -6.90 7.16 4.41
C PRO A 2 -5.78 6.22 4.80
N VAL A 3 -5.70 5.93 6.10
CA VAL A 3 -4.75 4.95 6.64
C VAL A 3 -5.49 3.61 6.73
N VAL A 4 -4.94 2.59 6.08
CA VAL A 4 -5.54 1.25 6.11
C VAL A 4 -5.21 0.59 7.45
N PHE A 5 -3.93 0.59 7.81
CA PHE A 5 -3.50 0.06 9.10
C PHE A 5 -2.09 0.58 9.42
N ARG A 6 -1.71 0.39 10.68
CA ARG A 6 -0.34 0.63 11.15
C ARG A 6 0.21 -0.64 11.76
N GLU A 7 1.49 -0.88 11.54
CA GLU A 7 2.15 -2.07 12.09
C GLU A 7 3.62 -1.74 12.31
N ARG A 8 4.11 -1.96 13.52
CA ARG A 8 5.49 -1.68 13.93
C ARG A 8 5.94 -0.26 13.60
N GLY A 9 5.02 0.70 13.70
CA GLY A 9 5.31 2.09 13.40
C GLY A 9 5.27 2.45 11.93
N PHE A 10 5.06 1.48 11.03
CA PHE A 10 4.86 1.75 9.61
C PHE A 10 3.41 2.09 9.37
N ARG A 11 3.16 3.09 8.52
CA ARG A 11 1.81 3.50 8.13
C ARG A 11 1.55 2.99 6.71
N PHE A 12 0.48 2.20 6.56
CA PHE A 12 0.05 1.68 5.26
C PHE A 12 -1.20 2.46 4.86
N HIS A 13 -1.14 3.19 3.75
CA HIS A 13 -2.17 4.18 3.44
C HIS A 13 -2.35 4.38 1.94
N PHE A 14 -3.45 5.08 1.57
CA PHE A 14 -3.71 5.58 0.23
C PHE A 14 -3.67 7.10 0.24
N TYR A 15 -3.50 7.71 -0.93
CA TYR A 15 -3.77 9.12 -1.12
C TYR A 15 -5.17 9.28 -1.69
N SER A 16 -5.92 10.27 -1.22
CA SER A 16 -7.34 10.43 -1.55
C SER A 16 -7.60 10.68 -3.04
N ASP A 17 -6.64 11.25 -3.75
CA ASP A 17 -6.80 11.60 -5.16
C ASP A 17 -6.35 10.51 -6.13
N GLU A 18 -5.91 9.36 -5.64
CA GLU A 18 -5.35 8.30 -6.48
C GLU A 18 -6.40 7.54 -7.28
N GLY A 19 -7.66 7.78 -6.98
CA GLY A 19 -8.74 7.15 -7.73
C GLY A 19 -9.15 7.92 -8.98
N ASP A 20 -8.55 9.08 -9.27
CA ASP A 20 -8.97 9.94 -10.36
C ASP A 20 -7.77 10.52 -11.12
N PRO A 21 -7.33 9.96 -12.25
CA PRO A 21 -7.91 8.76 -12.85
C PRO A 21 -7.58 7.50 -12.05
N ARG A 22 -8.40 6.48 -12.20
CA ARG A 22 -8.24 5.25 -11.44
C ARG A 22 -6.90 4.58 -11.77
N GLU A 23 -6.09 4.37 -10.75
CA GLU A 23 -4.88 3.57 -10.87
C GLU A 23 -5.15 2.13 -10.45
N PRO A 24 -4.31 1.17 -10.89
CA PRO A 24 -4.38 -0.18 -10.33
C PRO A 24 -4.22 -0.15 -8.81
N LEU A 25 -4.79 -1.15 -8.14
CA LEU A 25 -4.74 -1.26 -6.69
C LEU A 25 -3.30 -1.24 -6.19
N HIS A 26 -3.02 -0.37 -5.24
CA HIS A 26 -1.69 -0.23 -4.65
C HIS A 26 -1.79 0.25 -3.21
N ILE A 27 -0.66 0.25 -2.52
CA ILE A 27 -0.56 0.72 -1.14
C ILE A 27 0.73 1.52 -0.98
N HIS A 28 0.67 2.59 -0.21
CA HIS A 28 1.85 3.34 0.20
C HIS A 28 2.26 2.94 1.61
N VAL A 29 3.56 2.93 1.87
CA VAL A 29 4.13 2.59 3.18
C VAL A 29 5.06 3.72 3.57
N TYR A 30 4.92 4.20 4.81
CA TYR A 30 5.73 5.31 5.31
C TYR A 30 6.22 5.03 6.71
N LYS A 31 7.50 5.35 6.96
CA LYS A 31 8.06 5.39 8.31
C LYS A 31 9.30 6.28 8.33
N ASN A 32 9.35 7.20 9.30
CA ASN A 32 10.54 8.02 9.57
C ASN A 32 11.08 8.73 8.32
N GLY A 33 10.20 9.29 7.51
CA GLY A 33 10.61 10.04 6.32
C GLY A 33 10.89 9.17 5.10
N ILE A 34 10.80 7.86 5.21
CA ILE A 34 11.04 6.94 4.10
C ILE A 34 9.70 6.40 3.62
N ASP A 35 9.50 6.36 2.31
CA ASP A 35 8.25 5.85 1.75
C ASP A 35 8.50 4.91 0.58
N ALA A 36 7.49 4.09 0.29
CA ALA A 36 7.49 3.17 -0.83
C ALA A 36 6.06 2.96 -1.32
N LYS A 37 5.93 2.50 -2.56
CA LYS A 37 4.64 2.17 -3.17
C LYS A 37 4.72 0.75 -3.72
N LEU A 38 3.68 -0.05 -3.45
CA LEU A 38 3.62 -1.43 -3.92
C LEU A 38 2.33 -1.66 -4.70
N TRP A 39 2.45 -2.34 -5.85
CA TRP A 39 1.29 -2.89 -6.54
C TRP A 39 0.89 -4.19 -5.86
N LEU A 40 -0.41 -4.52 -5.88
CA LEU A 40 -0.90 -5.73 -5.22
C LEU A 40 -1.18 -6.88 -6.18
N TYR A 41 -1.46 -6.58 -7.45
CA TYR A 41 -1.83 -7.60 -8.43
C TYR A 41 -1.05 -7.41 -9.71
N PRO A 42 -0.71 -8.48 -10.44
CA PRO A 42 -0.98 -9.89 -10.10
C PRO A 42 -0.17 -10.40 -8.92
N GLU A 43 0.92 -9.74 -8.57
CA GLU A 43 1.76 -10.06 -7.43
C GLU A 43 2.09 -8.80 -6.67
N VAL A 44 2.44 -8.95 -5.38
CA VAL A 44 2.89 -7.82 -4.57
C VAL A 44 4.32 -7.49 -4.99
N VAL A 45 4.49 -6.36 -5.66
CA VAL A 45 5.80 -5.88 -6.13
C VAL A 45 5.93 -4.39 -5.89
N TYR A 46 7.16 -3.92 -5.70
CA TYR A 46 7.42 -2.49 -5.53
C TYR A 46 7.26 -1.74 -6.83
N ALA A 47 6.48 -0.66 -6.79
CA ALA A 47 6.48 0.36 -7.84
C ALA A 47 7.67 1.29 -7.62
N ASN A 48 7.98 1.60 -6.36
CA ASN A 48 9.16 2.36 -5.98
C ASN A 48 9.51 2.09 -4.51
N ASN A 49 10.74 2.43 -4.12
CA ASN A 49 11.21 2.34 -2.74
C ASN A 49 12.25 3.44 -2.54
N HIS A 50 11.96 4.35 -1.64
CA HIS A 50 12.78 5.54 -1.42
C HIS A 50 13.66 5.42 -0.17
N GLY A 51 14.14 4.21 0.15
CA GLY A 51 15.17 4.07 1.16
C GLY A 51 15.04 2.93 2.15
N PHE A 52 14.00 2.09 2.08
CA PHE A 52 13.92 0.92 2.95
C PHE A 52 14.99 -0.10 2.53
N ASP A 53 15.67 -0.71 3.51
CA ASP A 53 16.68 -1.72 3.24
C ASP A 53 16.02 -3.06 2.84
N ALA A 54 16.86 -4.01 2.39
CA ALA A 54 16.36 -5.27 1.85
C ALA A 54 15.53 -6.07 2.87
N ARG A 55 15.96 -6.08 4.13
CA ARG A 55 15.24 -6.81 5.19
C ARG A 55 13.86 -6.19 5.41
N THR A 56 13.80 -4.88 5.50
CA THR A 56 12.54 -4.15 5.68
C THR A 56 11.63 -4.36 4.48
N GLN A 57 12.18 -4.30 3.28
CA GLN A 57 11.41 -4.55 2.05
C GLN A 57 10.75 -5.92 2.06
N ARG A 58 11.48 -6.97 2.48
CA ARG A 58 10.92 -8.33 2.53
C ARG A 58 9.79 -8.42 3.56
N TRP A 59 9.98 -7.77 4.72
CA TRP A 59 8.95 -7.76 5.75
C TRP A 59 7.69 -7.05 5.26
N ILE A 60 7.84 -5.90 4.60
CA ILE A 60 6.72 -5.12 4.06
C ILE A 60 5.94 -5.98 3.05
N VAL A 61 6.62 -6.68 2.15
CA VAL A 61 5.96 -7.55 1.18
C VAL A 61 5.13 -8.62 1.89
N THR A 62 5.69 -9.26 2.92
CA THR A 62 4.97 -10.27 3.69
C THR A 62 3.71 -9.70 4.33
N VAL A 63 3.80 -8.51 4.93
CA VAL A 63 2.65 -7.86 5.56
C VAL A 63 1.57 -7.56 4.51
N VAL A 64 1.97 -7.00 3.37
CA VAL A 64 1.03 -6.64 2.31
C VAL A 64 0.37 -7.88 1.73
N GLN A 65 1.12 -8.96 1.52
CA GLN A 65 0.56 -10.24 1.04
C GLN A 65 -0.46 -10.79 2.04
N ASP A 66 -0.12 -10.78 3.32
CA ASP A 66 -0.99 -11.33 4.36
C ASP A 66 -2.27 -10.52 4.52
N ARG A 67 -2.21 -9.22 4.29
CA ARG A 67 -3.35 -8.32 4.49
C ARG A 67 -3.92 -7.79 3.19
N ARG A 68 -3.64 -8.47 2.07
CA ARG A 68 -4.07 -8.02 0.75
C ARG A 68 -5.59 -7.86 0.65
N GLY A 69 -6.34 -8.80 1.20
CA GLY A 69 -7.80 -8.72 1.19
C GLY A 69 -8.33 -7.50 1.95
N GLU A 70 -7.73 -7.19 3.08
CA GLU A 70 -8.11 -6.01 3.87
C GLU A 70 -7.81 -4.73 3.11
N ILE A 71 -6.65 -4.66 2.47
CA ILE A 71 -6.26 -3.49 1.67
C ILE A 71 -7.25 -3.31 0.52
N GLU A 72 -7.59 -4.39 -0.16
CA GLU A 72 -8.52 -4.34 -1.28
C GLU A 72 -9.91 -3.87 -0.84
N ARG A 73 -10.41 -4.37 0.27
CA ARG A 73 -11.72 -3.94 0.80
C ARG A 73 -11.71 -2.46 1.14
N THR A 74 -10.63 -1.99 1.78
CA THR A 74 -10.51 -0.58 2.14
C THR A 74 -10.43 0.29 0.89
N TRP A 75 -9.71 -0.16 -0.13
CA TRP A 75 -9.62 0.53 -1.42
C TRP A 75 -11.02 0.69 -2.04
N HIS A 76 -11.79 -0.39 -2.09
CA HIS A 76 -13.15 -0.34 -2.67
C HIS A 76 -14.07 0.54 -1.85
N ASP A 77 -13.96 0.50 -0.52
CA ASP A 77 -14.77 1.35 0.35
C ASP A 77 -14.47 2.83 0.12
N HIS A 78 -13.23 3.16 -0.19
CA HIS A 78 -12.82 4.55 -0.35
C HIS A 78 -13.04 5.06 -1.78
N PHE A 79 -12.72 4.26 -2.79
CA PHE A 79 -12.77 4.68 -4.19
C PHE A 79 -13.97 4.13 -4.95
N GLY A 80 -14.75 3.24 -4.34
CA GLY A 80 -15.86 2.56 -4.99
C GLY A 80 -15.42 1.31 -5.75
N THR A 81 -16.38 0.44 -6.04
CA THR A 81 -16.13 -0.82 -6.74
C THR A 81 -16.50 -0.66 -8.21
N GLY A 82 -15.65 -1.17 -9.10
CA GLY A 82 -15.97 -1.26 -10.52
C GLY A 82 -16.16 0.06 -11.24
N ALA A 83 -15.73 1.11 -10.64
CA ALA A 83 -15.86 2.42 -11.29
C ALA A 83 -14.87 2.55 -12.45
#